data_0b164d8db69ef16edb3d0ef119a8cfaf
#
_entry.id   0b164d8db69ef16edb3d0ef119a8cfaf
#
_cell.length_a   1.000
_cell.length_b   1.000
_cell.length_c   1.000
_cell.angle_alpha   90.00
_cell.angle_beta   90.00
_cell.angle_gamma   90.00
#
_symmetry.space_group_name_H-M   'P 1'
#
loop_
_entity.id
_entity.type
_entity.pdbx_description
1 polymer ?
#
loop_
_entity_poly.entity_id
_entity_poly.type
_entity_poly.pdbx_seq_one_letter_code
_entity_poly.pdbx_strand_id
1 'polypeptide(L)'
;MKSRENLIRLKRFQVDEKRRQVTQIETMIADFERMADELERQIQEEESRVGVTDITHFAYPTFAKAAMQRRENLKGSVDGLKAQLVGAQAQLAEAFEELKKVELLEERNQDRERQAEDKRSQADMDAIGLAMHMRAG
;
A
#
# COMPACT_ATOMS: atom_id res chain seq x y z
N MET A 1 1.82 6.20 27.03
CA MET A 1 3.27 6.15 27.27
C MET A 1 4.03 6.34 25.98
N LYS A 2 5.13 7.05 26.02
CA LYS A 2 5.94 7.39 24.85
C LYS A 2 6.38 6.18 24.02
N SER A 3 6.71 5.04 24.68
CA SER A 3 7.17 3.85 23.97
C SER A 3 6.08 3.20 23.12
N ARG A 4 4.84 3.19 23.57
CA ARG A 4 3.71 2.66 22.80
C ARG A 4 3.32 3.59 21.66
N GLU A 5 3.33 4.89 21.91
CA GLU A 5 3.12 5.91 20.88
C GLU A 5 4.16 5.82 19.79
N ASN A 6 5.44 5.61 20.18
CA ASN A 6 6.53 5.43 19.23
C ASN A 6 6.37 4.15 18.41
N LEU A 7 5.89 3.07 19.04
CA LEU A 7 5.64 1.81 18.33
C LEU A 7 4.51 1.98 17.30
N ILE A 8 3.41 2.64 17.67
CA ILE A 8 2.31 2.94 16.75
C ILE A 8 2.82 3.79 15.58
N ARG A 9 3.62 4.81 15.87
CA ARG A 9 4.21 5.67 14.84
C ARG A 9 5.10 4.88 13.89
N LEU A 10 5.91 3.97 14.41
CA LEU A 10 6.74 3.08 13.60
C LEU A 10 5.89 2.18 12.70
N LYS A 11 4.84 1.59 13.25
CA LYS A 11 3.94 0.72 12.48
C LYS A 11 3.20 1.48 11.38
N ARG A 12 2.78 2.73 11.65
CA ARG A 12 2.20 3.61 10.64
C ARG A 12 3.19 3.93 9.53
N PHE A 13 4.43 4.20 9.90
CA PHE A 13 5.50 4.44 8.94
C PHE A 13 5.70 3.22 8.03
N GLN A 14 5.70 2.02 8.60
CA GLN A 14 5.84 0.78 7.84
C GLN A 14 4.67 0.57 6.86
N VAL A 15 3.45 0.86 7.28
CA VAL A 15 2.28 0.82 6.39
C VAL A 15 2.45 1.80 5.23
N ASP A 16 2.87 3.03 5.51
CA ASP A 16 3.06 4.06 4.48
C ASP A 16 4.16 3.65 3.49
N GLU A 17 5.24 3.04 3.98
CA GLU A 17 6.30 2.51 3.12
C GLU A 17 5.78 1.42 2.18
N LYS A 18 4.98 0.49 2.69
CA LYS A 18 4.39 -0.57 1.88
C LYS A 18 3.40 -0.04 0.86
N ARG A 19 2.62 0.99 1.22
CA ARG A 19 1.73 1.68 0.27
C ARG A 19 2.52 2.31 -0.87
N ARG A 20 3.64 2.96 -0.57
CA ARG A 20 4.50 3.55 -1.60
C ARG A 20 5.04 2.50 -2.55
N GLN A 21 5.46 1.36 -2.03
CA GLN A 21 5.95 0.25 -2.86
C GLN A 21 4.86 -0.26 -3.81
N VAL A 22 3.64 -0.45 -3.31
CA VAL A 22 2.49 -0.84 -4.13
C VAL A 22 2.24 0.20 -5.23
N THR A 23 2.18 1.48 -4.87
CA THR A 23 1.94 2.56 -5.82
C THR A 23 3.04 2.64 -6.89
N GLN A 24 4.30 2.48 -6.51
CA GLN A 24 5.42 2.47 -7.46
C GLN A 24 5.28 1.35 -8.48
N ILE A 25 4.96 0.15 -8.02
CA ILE A 25 4.77 -1.00 -8.92
C ILE A 25 3.59 -0.76 -9.85
N GLU A 26 2.48 -0.27 -9.34
CA GLU A 26 1.30 0.05 -10.14
C GLU A 26 1.60 1.10 -11.21
N THR A 27 2.38 2.12 -10.85
CA THR A 27 2.82 3.17 -11.78
C THR A 27 3.71 2.59 -12.88
N MET A 28 4.65 1.72 -12.53
CA MET A 28 5.51 1.06 -13.50
C MET A 28 4.71 0.18 -14.46
N ILE A 29 3.74 -0.57 -13.95
CA ILE A 29 2.85 -1.38 -14.79
C ILE A 29 2.11 -0.48 -15.79
N ALA A 30 1.52 0.60 -15.32
CA ALA A 30 0.76 1.54 -16.16
C ALA A 30 1.66 2.15 -17.25
N ASP A 31 2.89 2.54 -16.89
CA ASP A 31 3.85 3.11 -17.83
C ASP A 31 4.26 2.10 -18.91
N PHE A 32 4.55 0.87 -18.51
CA PHE A 32 4.96 -0.17 -19.45
C PHE A 32 3.80 -0.61 -20.36
N GLU A 33 2.59 -0.66 -19.83
CA GLU A 33 1.40 -0.95 -20.63
C GLU A 33 1.17 0.13 -21.68
N ARG A 34 1.34 1.41 -21.33
CA ARG A 34 1.26 2.51 -22.29
C ARG A 34 2.32 2.41 -23.37
N MET A 35 3.56 2.07 -23.00
CA MET A 35 4.65 1.87 -23.97
C MET A 35 4.32 0.73 -24.92
N ALA A 36 3.79 -0.37 -24.42
CA ALA A 36 3.39 -1.51 -25.23
C ALA A 36 2.25 -1.14 -26.21
N ASP A 37 1.26 -0.41 -25.73
CA ASP A 37 0.14 0.07 -26.54
C ASP A 37 0.61 1.02 -27.64
N GLU A 38 1.56 1.91 -27.33
CA GLU A 38 2.15 2.83 -28.30
C GLU A 38 2.90 2.05 -29.41
N LEU A 39 3.66 1.02 -29.02
CA LEU A 39 4.33 0.16 -29.99
C LEU A 39 3.33 -0.59 -30.87
N GLU A 40 2.26 -1.09 -30.29
CA GLU A 40 1.19 -1.74 -31.03
C GLU A 40 0.57 -0.79 -32.07
N ARG A 41 0.32 0.45 -31.67
CA ARG A 41 -0.19 1.49 -32.56
C ARG A 41 0.78 1.77 -33.71
N GLN A 42 2.07 1.88 -33.41
CA GLN A 42 3.12 2.10 -34.42
C GLN A 42 3.21 0.92 -35.40
N ILE A 43 3.11 -0.30 -34.91
CA ILE A 43 3.09 -1.49 -35.76
C ILE A 43 1.87 -1.48 -36.71
N GLN A 44 0.71 -1.17 -36.17
CA GLN A 44 -0.53 -1.10 -36.98
C GLN A 44 -0.46 0.01 -38.03
N GLU A 45 0.08 1.17 -37.70
CA GLU A 45 0.28 2.27 -38.64
C GLU A 45 1.22 1.86 -39.78
N GLU A 46 2.34 1.20 -39.45
CA GLU A 46 3.28 0.75 -40.47
C GLU A 46 2.69 -0.35 -41.34
N GLU A 47 1.95 -1.27 -40.78
CA GLU A 47 1.23 -2.29 -41.52
C GLU A 47 0.22 -1.68 -42.51
N SER A 48 -0.52 -0.70 -42.09
CA SER A 48 -1.47 0.02 -42.94
C SER A 48 -0.78 0.77 -44.06
N ARG A 49 0.36 1.39 -43.77
CA ARG A 49 1.16 2.14 -44.76
C ARG A 49 1.75 1.22 -45.80
N VAL A 50 2.32 0.11 -45.38
CA VAL A 50 2.95 -0.88 -46.26
C VAL A 50 1.91 -1.64 -47.08
N GLY A 51 0.76 -1.94 -46.52
CA GLY A 51 -0.35 -2.59 -47.22
C GLY A 51 -0.90 -1.78 -48.38
N VAL A 52 -0.68 -0.47 -48.39
CA VAL A 52 -1.13 0.43 -49.47
C VAL A 52 -0.05 0.60 -50.53
N THR A 53 1.24 0.47 -50.23
CA THR A 53 2.33 0.95 -51.09
C THR A 53 3.32 -0.07 -51.62
N ASP A 54 3.29 -1.24 -51.32
CA ASP A 54 4.18 -2.28 -51.87
C ASP A 54 4.88 -3.10 -50.79
N ILE A 55 4.81 -4.38 -51.02
CA ILE A 55 5.39 -5.45 -50.19
C ILE A 55 6.92 -5.37 -50.16
N THR A 56 7.54 -4.47 -50.94
CA THR A 56 8.99 -4.38 -51.11
C THR A 56 9.67 -3.32 -50.23
N HIS A 57 8.96 -2.74 -49.24
CA HIS A 57 9.60 -1.78 -48.36
C HIS A 57 10.58 -2.50 -47.43
N PHE A 58 11.88 -2.35 -47.75
CA PHE A 58 12.97 -3.10 -47.14
C PHE A 58 13.10 -2.90 -45.63
N ALA A 59 12.68 -1.73 -45.13
CA ALA A 59 12.80 -1.37 -43.70
C ALA A 59 11.66 -1.91 -42.81
N TYR A 60 10.52 -2.27 -43.41
CA TYR A 60 9.35 -2.70 -42.66
C TYR A 60 9.56 -3.99 -41.85
N PRO A 61 10.07 -5.08 -42.45
CA PRO A 61 10.26 -6.32 -41.68
C PRO A 61 11.21 -6.12 -40.49
N THR A 62 12.24 -5.31 -40.65
CA THR A 62 13.20 -5.02 -39.57
C THR A 62 12.56 -4.20 -38.48
N PHE A 63 11.81 -3.15 -38.86
CA PHE A 63 11.07 -2.31 -37.91
C PHE A 63 10.02 -3.13 -37.17
N ALA A 64 9.20 -3.87 -37.89
CA ALA A 64 8.11 -4.65 -37.31
C ALA A 64 8.65 -5.71 -36.34
N LYS A 65 9.71 -6.39 -36.72
CA LYS A 65 10.37 -7.40 -35.89
C LYS A 65 10.91 -6.80 -34.60
N ALA A 66 11.61 -5.68 -34.69
CA ALA A 66 12.17 -4.98 -33.54
C ALA A 66 11.08 -4.46 -32.61
N ALA A 67 10.03 -3.86 -33.19
CA ALA A 67 8.89 -3.33 -32.42
C ALA A 67 8.10 -4.45 -31.73
N MET A 68 7.86 -5.57 -32.41
CA MET A 68 7.19 -6.73 -31.84
C MET A 68 8.00 -7.33 -30.68
N GLN A 69 9.31 -7.45 -30.86
CA GLN A 69 10.21 -7.94 -29.81
C GLN A 69 10.16 -7.04 -28.58
N ARG A 70 10.23 -5.73 -28.79
CA ARG A 70 10.17 -4.75 -27.72
C ARG A 70 8.83 -4.78 -27.01
N ARG A 71 7.73 -4.91 -27.74
CA ARG A 71 6.40 -5.08 -27.17
C ARG A 71 6.32 -6.32 -26.29
N GLU A 72 6.82 -7.45 -26.78
CA GLU A 72 6.83 -8.71 -26.02
C GLU A 72 7.71 -8.58 -24.75
N ASN A 73 8.83 -7.91 -24.84
CA ASN A 73 9.68 -7.65 -23.68
C ASN A 73 8.95 -6.80 -22.64
N LEU A 74 8.22 -5.77 -23.07
CA LEU A 74 7.43 -4.93 -22.17
C LEU A 74 6.29 -5.74 -21.51
N LYS A 75 5.62 -6.58 -22.28
CA LYS A 75 4.56 -7.45 -21.73
C LYS A 75 5.11 -8.42 -20.70
N GLY A 76 6.28 -9.01 -20.97
CA GLY A 76 6.96 -9.87 -20.00
C GLY A 76 7.34 -9.13 -18.73
N SER A 77 7.81 -7.90 -18.86
CA SER A 77 8.12 -7.04 -17.71
C SER A 77 6.86 -6.71 -16.90
N VAL A 78 5.74 -6.45 -17.57
CA VAL A 78 4.45 -6.22 -16.90
C VAL A 78 4.00 -7.45 -16.13
N ASP A 79 4.13 -8.63 -16.70
CA ASP A 79 3.78 -9.88 -16.02
C ASP A 79 4.63 -10.08 -14.75
N GLY A 80 5.93 -9.81 -14.84
CA GLY A 80 6.83 -9.84 -13.69
C GLY A 80 6.44 -8.83 -12.61
N LEU A 81 6.09 -7.62 -13.03
CA LEU A 81 5.65 -6.56 -12.11
C LEU A 81 4.31 -6.91 -11.44
N LYS A 82 3.39 -7.53 -12.17
CA LYS A 82 2.11 -7.98 -11.59
C LYS A 82 2.33 -9.04 -10.51
N ALA A 83 3.28 -9.93 -10.70
CA ALA A 83 3.67 -10.89 -9.68
C ALA A 83 4.26 -10.20 -8.45
N GLN A 84 5.13 -9.19 -8.67
CA GLN A 84 5.68 -8.37 -7.57
C GLN A 84 4.58 -7.60 -6.85
N LEU A 85 3.58 -7.10 -7.58
CA LEU A 85 2.45 -6.38 -7.00
C LEU A 85 1.67 -7.24 -6.01
N VAL A 86 1.41 -8.49 -6.35
CA VAL A 86 0.74 -9.44 -5.44
C VAL A 86 1.52 -9.56 -4.13
N GLY A 87 2.84 -9.72 -4.21
CA GLY A 87 3.70 -9.79 -3.03
C GLY A 87 3.70 -8.51 -2.21
N ALA A 88 3.77 -7.36 -2.89
CA ALA A 88 3.75 -6.05 -2.22
C ALA A 88 2.41 -5.78 -1.53
N GLN A 89 1.31 -6.17 -2.15
CA GLN A 89 -0.03 -6.05 -1.56
C GLN A 89 -0.18 -6.94 -0.32
N ALA A 90 0.39 -8.15 -0.36
CA ALA A 90 0.40 -9.04 0.80
C ALA A 90 1.20 -8.45 1.96
N GLN A 91 2.36 -7.84 1.67
CA GLN A 91 3.17 -7.17 2.69
C GLN A 91 2.46 -5.95 3.28
N LEU A 92 1.74 -5.19 2.45
CA LEU A 92 0.93 -4.07 2.92
C LEU A 92 -0.17 -4.55 3.88
N ALA A 93 -0.88 -5.61 3.52
CA ALA A 93 -1.92 -6.19 4.36
C ALA A 93 -1.35 -6.65 5.70
N GLU A 94 -0.19 -7.31 5.70
CA GLU A 94 0.49 -7.74 6.92
C GLU A 94 0.89 -6.57 7.82
N ALA A 95 1.48 -5.53 7.22
CA ALA A 95 1.87 -4.31 7.96
C ALA A 95 0.64 -3.63 8.57
N PHE A 96 -0.47 -3.62 7.84
CA PHE A 96 -1.73 -3.05 8.33
C PHE A 96 -2.29 -3.85 9.51
N GLU A 97 -2.24 -5.19 9.45
CA GLU A 97 -2.66 -6.05 10.57
C GLU A 97 -1.82 -5.80 11.81
N GLU A 98 -0.50 -5.67 11.66
CA GLU A 98 0.40 -5.37 12.77
C GLU A 98 0.06 -4.03 13.42
N LEU A 99 -0.20 -3.00 12.60
CA LEU A 99 -0.62 -1.69 13.10
C LEU A 99 -1.93 -1.81 13.90
N LYS A 100 -2.90 -2.52 13.38
CA LYS A 100 -4.20 -2.72 14.07
C LYS A 100 -4.05 -3.43 15.41
N LYS A 101 -3.18 -4.43 15.49
CA LYS A 101 -2.89 -5.12 16.75
C LYS A 101 -2.33 -4.18 17.81
N VAL A 102 -1.38 -3.33 17.43
CA VAL A 102 -0.75 -2.37 18.34
C VAL A 102 -1.75 -1.31 18.77
N GLU A 103 -2.56 -0.79 17.84
CA GLU A 103 -3.60 0.19 18.15
C GLU A 103 -4.64 -0.39 19.13
N LEU A 104 -5.06 -1.63 18.93
CA LEU A 104 -6.00 -2.30 19.84
C LEU A 104 -5.40 -2.50 21.23
N LEU A 105 -4.14 -2.90 21.32
CA LEU A 105 -3.47 -3.04 22.61
C LEU A 105 -3.40 -1.71 23.35
N GLU A 106 -3.08 -0.63 22.65
CA GLU A 106 -3.04 0.71 23.25
C GLU A 106 -4.41 1.14 23.74
N GLU A 107 -5.45 0.92 22.95
CA GLU A 107 -6.83 1.22 23.32
C GLU A 107 -7.24 0.47 24.61
N ARG A 108 -6.94 -0.83 24.69
CA ARG A 108 -7.20 -1.63 25.88
C ARG A 108 -6.45 -1.13 27.10
N ASN A 109 -5.21 -0.71 26.92
CA ASN A 109 -4.41 -0.17 28.01
C ASN A 109 -4.95 1.16 28.51
N GLN A 110 -5.39 2.03 27.62
CA GLN A 110 -6.04 3.29 27.98
C GLN A 110 -7.35 3.05 28.73
N ASP A 111 -8.14 2.07 28.31
CA ASP A 111 -9.37 1.69 29.01
C ASP A 111 -9.09 1.17 30.40
N ARG A 112 -8.08 0.34 30.58
CA ARG A 112 -7.65 -0.15 31.90
C ARG A 112 -7.20 0.98 32.81
N GLU A 113 -6.44 1.92 32.28
CA GLU A 113 -5.98 3.10 33.02
C GLU A 113 -7.14 3.97 33.47
N ARG A 114 -8.12 4.20 32.57
CA ARG A 114 -9.35 4.93 32.93
C ARG A 114 -10.17 4.22 33.99
N GLN A 115 -10.34 2.91 33.88
CA GLN A 115 -11.06 2.12 34.87
C GLN A 115 -10.35 2.16 36.23
N ALA A 116 -9.02 2.05 36.25
CA ALA A 116 -8.25 2.14 37.48
C ALA A 116 -8.36 3.53 38.12
N GLU A 117 -8.34 4.58 37.31
CA GLU A 117 -8.52 5.95 37.74
C GLU A 117 -9.92 6.18 38.33
N ASP A 118 -10.94 5.69 37.62
CA ASP A 118 -12.33 5.79 38.08
C ASP A 118 -12.55 5.08 39.41
N LYS A 119 -11.95 3.88 39.59
CA LYS A 119 -12.00 3.16 40.87
C LYS A 119 -11.30 3.93 41.97
N ARG A 120 -10.15 4.55 41.70
CA ARG A 120 -9.45 5.38 42.69
C ARG A 120 -10.29 6.60 43.07
N SER A 121 -10.84 7.29 42.08
CA SER A 121 -11.72 8.45 42.32
C SER A 121 -12.91 8.06 43.15
N GLN A 122 -13.54 6.93 42.84
CA GLN A 122 -14.71 6.44 43.62
C GLN A 122 -14.31 6.10 45.06
N ALA A 123 -13.18 5.43 45.25
CA ALA A 123 -12.67 5.12 46.57
C ALA A 123 -12.36 6.37 47.37
N ASP A 124 -11.75 7.39 46.73
CA ASP A 124 -11.46 8.66 47.38
C ASP A 124 -12.73 9.40 47.75
N MET A 125 -13.73 9.41 46.86
CA MET A 125 -15.04 10.02 47.15
C MET A 125 -15.75 9.30 48.28
N ASP A 126 -15.72 7.98 48.31
CA ASP A 126 -16.29 7.17 49.37
C ASP A 126 -15.63 7.43 50.71
N ALA A 127 -14.29 7.56 50.73
CA ALA A 127 -13.53 7.89 51.92
C ALA A 127 -13.86 9.28 52.44
N ILE A 128 -13.98 10.26 51.55
CA ILE A 128 -14.40 11.63 51.92
C ILE A 128 -15.84 11.63 52.50
N GLY A 129 -16.75 10.93 51.82
CA GLY A 129 -18.14 10.81 52.27
C GLY A 129 -18.23 10.17 53.65
N LEU A 130 -17.46 9.11 53.87
CA LEU A 130 -17.41 8.44 55.17
C LEU A 130 -16.84 9.38 56.27
N ALA A 131 -15.76 10.09 55.95
CA ALA A 131 -15.16 11.04 56.89
C ALA A 131 -16.14 12.17 57.27
N MET A 132 -16.87 12.70 56.30
CA MET A 132 -17.88 13.72 56.49
C MET A 132 -19.05 13.19 57.36
N HIS A 133 -19.48 11.96 57.11
CA HIS A 133 -20.53 11.33 57.92
C HIS A 133 -20.12 11.12 59.36
N MET A 134 -18.88 10.69 59.59
CA MET A 134 -18.31 10.53 60.92
C MET A 134 -18.15 11.85 61.66
N ARG A 135 -17.87 12.94 60.96
CA ARG A 135 -17.77 14.29 61.56
C ARG A 135 -19.15 14.86 61.93
N ALA A 136 -20.16 14.52 61.13
CA ALA A 136 -21.53 15.00 61.36
C ALA A 136 -22.29 14.25 62.48
N GLY A 137 -21.79 13.07 62.82
CA GLY A 137 -22.33 12.27 63.92
C GLY A 137 -21.63 12.51 65.20
#